data_7a499ece5713870c23d86c0079117279
#
_entry.id   7a499ece5713870c23d86c0079117279
#
_cell.length_a   1.000
_cell.length_b   1.000
_cell.length_c   1.000
_cell.angle_alpha   90.00
_cell.angle_beta   90.00
_cell.angle_gamma   90.00
#
_symmetry.space_group_name_H-M   'P 1'
#
loop_
_entity.id
_entity.type
_entity.pdbx_description
1 polymer ?
#
loop_
_entity_poly.entity_id
_entity_poly.type
_entity_poly.pdbx_seq_one_letter_code
_entity_poly.pdbx_strand_id
1 'polypeptide(L)'
;MQLSQSQRALLGDLIFSEAAPDRFAVLNPADGSTLCHVAAQGAAETTAGIDAAAKAYPAWSGMTAKARCQILRKWNDLVLAHLEDMAMLVTLEQGRPIRETRGEVTYGASFLEWFSEEGKRAYGRTIPATAPGKH
;
A
#
# COMPACT_ATOMS: atom_id res chain seq x y z
N MET A 1 -13.43 21.56 -1.44
CA MET A 1 -12.10 21.54 -2.13
C MET A 1 -12.05 20.28 -2.99
N GLN A 2 -11.63 20.35 -4.25
CA GLN A 2 -11.62 19.19 -5.16
C GLN A 2 -10.22 18.58 -5.26
N LEU A 3 -10.16 17.27 -5.55
CA LEU A 3 -8.90 16.58 -5.80
C LEU A 3 -8.18 17.13 -7.03
N SER A 4 -6.87 17.35 -6.94
CA SER A 4 -6.03 17.76 -8.07
C SER A 4 -5.89 16.63 -9.10
N GLN A 5 -5.38 16.95 -10.29
CA GLN A 5 -5.13 15.94 -11.34
C GLN A 5 -4.09 14.90 -10.90
N SER A 6 -3.02 15.32 -10.20
CA SER A 6 -2.00 14.40 -9.66
C SER A 6 -2.58 13.46 -8.59
N GLN A 7 -3.41 13.98 -7.68
CA GLN A 7 -4.10 13.16 -6.68
C GLN A 7 -5.04 12.14 -7.32
N ARG A 8 -5.79 12.54 -8.35
CA ARG A 8 -6.64 11.61 -9.12
C ARG A 8 -5.82 10.52 -9.80
N ALA A 9 -4.66 10.87 -10.37
CA ALA A 9 -3.76 9.91 -11.01
C ALA A 9 -3.17 8.89 -10.01
N LEU A 10 -2.87 9.30 -8.78
CA LEU A 10 -2.42 8.39 -7.72
C LEU A 10 -3.50 7.38 -7.30
N LEU A 11 -4.76 7.82 -7.29
CA LEU A 11 -5.89 6.97 -6.93
C LEU A 11 -6.24 5.95 -8.04
N GLY A 12 -5.92 6.27 -9.30
CA GLY A 12 -6.10 5.37 -10.45
C GLY A 12 -7.52 4.84 -10.63
N ASP A 13 -7.64 3.76 -11.37
CA ASP A 13 -8.93 3.15 -11.74
C ASP A 13 -9.66 2.47 -10.56
N LEU A 14 -8.97 2.22 -9.44
CA LEU A 14 -9.54 1.53 -8.27
C LEU A 14 -10.66 2.32 -7.59
N ILE A 15 -10.68 3.66 -7.74
CA ILE A 15 -11.57 4.54 -7.01
C ILE A 15 -12.63 5.19 -7.92
N PHE A 16 -12.35 5.33 -9.21
CA PHE A 16 -13.19 6.06 -10.15
C PHE A 16 -14.04 5.19 -11.06
N SER A 17 -14.38 3.97 -10.67
CA SER A 17 -15.34 3.19 -11.42
C SER A 17 -16.72 3.84 -11.30
N GLU A 18 -17.00 4.81 -12.17
CA GLU A 18 -18.36 5.36 -12.35
C GLU A 18 -19.37 4.30 -12.75
N ALA A 19 -18.88 3.15 -13.22
CA ALA A 19 -19.68 2.00 -13.66
C ALA A 19 -20.03 1.02 -12.52
N ALA A 20 -19.47 1.17 -11.30
CA ALA A 20 -19.83 0.29 -10.18
C ALA A 20 -21.28 0.53 -9.77
N PRO A 21 -22.13 -0.50 -9.71
CA PRO A 21 -23.54 -0.38 -9.33
C PRO A 21 -23.70 0.13 -7.88
N ASP A 22 -22.83 -0.33 -6.98
CA ASP A 22 -22.82 0.08 -5.57
C ASP A 22 -21.58 0.91 -5.27
N ARG A 23 -21.79 2.17 -4.92
CA ARG A 23 -20.74 3.14 -4.60
C ARG A 23 -21.19 4.05 -3.46
N PHE A 24 -20.22 4.56 -2.70
CA PHE A 24 -20.48 5.58 -1.69
C PHE A 24 -19.57 6.80 -1.86
N ALA A 25 -20.02 7.95 -1.38
CA ALA A 25 -19.26 9.19 -1.44
C ALA A 25 -18.21 9.22 -0.31
N VAL A 26 -16.99 9.61 -0.64
CA VAL A 26 -15.97 10.00 0.34
C VAL A 26 -16.10 11.51 0.55
N LEU A 27 -16.36 11.91 1.78
CA LEU A 27 -16.64 13.31 2.14
C LEU A 27 -15.43 13.97 2.79
N ASN A 28 -15.24 15.25 2.50
CA ASN A 28 -14.32 16.09 3.24
C ASN A 28 -14.97 16.47 4.59
N PRO A 29 -14.41 16.09 5.74
CA PRO A 29 -15.01 16.39 7.04
C PRO A 29 -14.99 17.89 7.40
N ALA A 30 -14.18 18.69 6.74
CA ALA A 30 -14.09 20.13 7.01
C ALA A 30 -15.31 20.92 6.48
N ASP A 31 -15.90 20.50 5.37
CA ASP A 31 -17.00 21.23 4.71
C ASP A 31 -18.14 20.34 4.21
N GLY A 32 -18.05 19.02 4.39
CA GLY A 32 -19.04 18.05 3.93
C GLY A 32 -19.08 17.86 2.42
N SER A 33 -18.16 18.45 1.66
CA SER A 33 -18.14 18.31 0.20
C SER A 33 -17.69 16.90 -0.21
N THR A 34 -18.23 16.38 -1.31
CA THR A 34 -17.82 15.10 -1.88
C THR A 34 -16.47 15.24 -2.58
N LEU A 35 -15.48 14.43 -2.16
CA LEU A 35 -14.15 14.35 -2.76
C LEU A 35 -14.17 13.42 -3.99
N CYS A 36 -14.72 12.25 -3.85
CA CYS A 36 -14.87 11.24 -4.89
C CYS A 36 -15.92 10.20 -4.49
N HIS A 37 -16.18 9.25 -5.38
CA HIS A 37 -16.96 8.06 -5.08
C HIS A 37 -16.06 6.83 -5.19
N VAL A 38 -16.24 5.87 -4.30
CA VAL A 38 -15.55 4.59 -4.28
C VAL A 38 -16.55 3.44 -4.36
N ALA A 39 -16.13 2.32 -4.94
CA ALA A 39 -16.98 1.13 -5.01
C ALA A 39 -17.23 0.55 -3.61
N ALA A 40 -18.47 0.24 -3.31
CA ALA A 40 -18.85 -0.52 -2.12
C ALA A 40 -18.59 -2.01 -2.40
N GLN A 41 -17.44 -2.51 -1.94
CA GLN A 41 -17.02 -3.89 -2.16
C GLN A 41 -17.44 -4.77 -0.98
N GLY A 42 -17.97 -5.96 -1.29
CA GLY A 42 -18.43 -6.94 -0.33
C GLY A 42 -17.55 -8.20 -0.25
N ALA A 43 -18.16 -9.28 0.20
CA ALA A 43 -17.48 -10.56 0.40
C ALA A 43 -16.95 -11.17 -0.91
N ALA A 44 -17.68 -11.01 -2.02
CA ALA A 44 -17.28 -11.59 -3.30
C ALA A 44 -16.00 -10.93 -3.84
N GLU A 45 -15.91 -9.59 -3.81
CA GLU A 45 -14.75 -8.83 -4.25
C GLU A 45 -13.55 -9.06 -3.33
N THR A 46 -13.79 -9.18 -2.02
CA THR A 46 -12.75 -9.51 -1.04
C THR A 46 -12.18 -10.91 -1.33
N THR A 47 -13.03 -11.90 -1.58
CA THR A 47 -12.58 -13.26 -1.93
C THR A 47 -11.77 -13.25 -3.23
N ALA A 48 -12.25 -12.55 -4.26
CA ALA A 48 -11.53 -12.41 -5.52
C ALA A 48 -10.14 -11.76 -5.32
N GLY A 49 -10.05 -10.76 -4.44
CA GLY A 49 -8.76 -10.14 -4.07
C GLY A 49 -7.80 -11.12 -3.39
N ILE A 50 -8.30 -11.95 -2.47
CA ILE A 50 -7.53 -12.99 -1.79
C ILE A 50 -7.02 -14.03 -2.80
N ASP A 51 -7.89 -14.49 -3.70
CA ASP A 51 -7.53 -15.46 -4.74
C ASP A 51 -6.47 -14.91 -5.69
N ALA A 52 -6.59 -13.63 -6.09
CA ALA A 52 -5.57 -12.96 -6.91
C ALA A 52 -4.21 -12.88 -6.20
N ALA A 53 -4.20 -12.54 -4.91
CA ALA A 53 -2.99 -12.50 -4.10
C ALA A 53 -2.36 -13.91 -3.95
N ALA A 54 -3.17 -14.93 -3.69
CA ALA A 54 -2.73 -16.32 -3.60
C ALA A 54 -2.12 -16.80 -4.92
N LYS A 55 -2.72 -16.45 -6.05
CA LYS A 55 -2.21 -16.76 -7.40
C LYS A 55 -0.87 -16.06 -7.69
N ALA A 56 -0.69 -14.84 -7.22
CA ALA A 56 0.56 -14.09 -7.43
C ALA A 56 1.71 -14.55 -6.51
N TYR A 57 1.39 -15.14 -5.35
CA TYR A 57 2.36 -15.48 -4.31
C TYR A 57 3.50 -16.40 -4.78
N PRO A 58 3.29 -17.48 -5.56
CA PRO A 58 4.38 -18.35 -6.01
C PRO A 58 5.46 -17.60 -6.80
N ALA A 59 5.06 -16.70 -7.69
CA ALA A 59 6.00 -15.88 -8.46
C ALA A 59 6.81 -14.94 -7.54
N TRP A 60 6.14 -14.29 -6.59
CA TRP A 60 6.78 -13.42 -5.61
C TRP A 60 7.74 -14.17 -4.68
N SER A 61 7.30 -15.29 -4.11
CA SER A 61 8.11 -16.09 -3.16
C SER A 61 9.31 -16.76 -3.83
N GLY A 62 9.19 -17.09 -5.11
CA GLY A 62 10.28 -17.65 -5.92
C GLY A 62 11.38 -16.66 -6.32
N MET A 63 11.13 -15.34 -6.16
CA MET A 63 12.15 -14.32 -6.43
C MET A 63 13.27 -14.37 -5.40
N THR A 64 14.48 -13.97 -5.82
CA THR A 64 15.58 -13.78 -4.85
C THR A 64 15.26 -12.67 -3.87
N ALA A 65 15.81 -12.72 -2.64
CA ALA A 65 15.66 -11.65 -1.66
C ALA A 65 16.07 -10.28 -2.25
N LYS A 66 17.17 -10.23 -3.02
CA LYS A 66 17.64 -9.03 -3.71
C LYS A 66 16.57 -8.44 -4.63
N ALA A 67 15.93 -9.26 -5.45
CA ALA A 67 14.92 -8.80 -6.40
C ALA A 67 13.68 -8.24 -5.67
N ARG A 68 13.18 -8.92 -4.63
CA ARG A 68 12.08 -8.41 -3.80
C ARG A 68 12.45 -7.09 -3.12
N CYS A 69 13.64 -6.99 -2.56
CA CYS A 69 14.13 -5.76 -1.92
C CYS A 69 14.21 -4.58 -2.90
N GLN A 70 14.61 -4.81 -4.14
CA GLN A 70 14.62 -3.76 -5.17
C GLN A 70 13.22 -3.24 -5.50
N ILE A 71 12.21 -4.10 -5.51
CA ILE A 71 10.81 -3.71 -5.73
C ILE A 71 10.31 -2.86 -4.56
N LEU A 72 10.55 -3.30 -3.30
CA LEU A 72 10.17 -2.53 -2.12
C LEU A 72 10.88 -1.18 -2.06
N ARG A 73 12.16 -1.12 -2.42
CA ARG A 73 12.90 0.15 -2.47
C ARG A 73 12.30 1.11 -3.50
N LYS A 74 12.02 0.61 -4.71
CA LYS A 74 11.35 1.43 -5.72
C LYS A 74 9.98 1.93 -5.27
N TRP A 75 9.24 1.10 -4.55
CA TRP A 75 7.96 1.51 -3.98
C TRP A 75 8.14 2.62 -2.95
N ASN A 76 9.09 2.49 -2.03
CA ASN A 76 9.44 3.55 -1.08
C ASN A 76 9.77 4.87 -1.79
N ASP A 77 10.64 4.82 -2.80
CA ASP A 77 11.06 6.00 -3.55
C ASP A 77 9.85 6.70 -4.24
N LEU A 78 8.90 5.92 -4.76
CA LEU A 78 7.67 6.44 -5.35
C LEU A 78 6.75 7.08 -4.29
N VAL A 79 6.59 6.48 -3.11
CA VAL A 79 5.81 7.08 -2.02
C VAL A 79 6.39 8.43 -1.62
N LEU A 80 7.70 8.51 -1.45
CA LEU A 80 8.38 9.77 -1.08
C LEU A 80 8.34 10.81 -2.20
N ALA A 81 8.41 10.40 -3.46
CA ALA A 81 8.27 11.31 -4.61
C ALA A 81 6.86 11.93 -4.68
N HIS A 82 5.84 11.24 -4.19
CA HIS A 82 4.44 11.71 -4.16
C HIS A 82 3.97 12.13 -2.75
N LEU A 83 4.89 12.42 -1.84
CA LEU A 83 4.62 12.74 -0.44
C LEU A 83 3.53 13.82 -0.28
N GLU A 84 3.64 14.92 -0.99
CA GLU A 84 2.73 16.07 -0.85
C GLU A 84 1.31 15.73 -1.32
N ASP A 85 1.18 15.04 -2.44
CA ASP A 85 -0.13 14.63 -2.95
C ASP A 85 -0.79 13.61 -2.03
N MET A 86 -0.04 12.63 -1.53
CA MET A 86 -0.53 11.62 -0.58
C MET A 86 -0.92 12.26 0.75
N ALA A 87 -0.10 13.15 1.30
CA ALA A 87 -0.40 13.86 2.55
C ALA A 87 -1.66 14.73 2.40
N MET A 88 -1.83 15.39 1.24
CA MET A 88 -3.03 16.18 0.98
C MET A 88 -4.28 15.30 0.85
N LEU A 89 -4.20 14.13 0.23
CA LEU A 89 -5.31 13.17 0.19
C LEU A 89 -5.76 12.78 1.59
N VAL A 90 -4.81 12.40 2.47
CA VAL A 90 -5.11 12.05 3.86
C VAL A 90 -5.73 13.24 4.61
N THR A 91 -5.21 14.46 4.40
CA THR A 91 -5.77 15.68 4.99
C THR A 91 -7.22 15.91 4.55
N LEU A 92 -7.51 15.77 3.26
CA LEU A 92 -8.85 15.98 2.71
C LEU A 92 -9.85 14.93 3.19
N GLU A 93 -9.42 13.68 3.31
CA GLU A 93 -10.28 12.56 3.70
C GLU A 93 -10.52 12.50 5.21
N GLN A 94 -9.49 12.78 6.02
CA GLN A 94 -9.56 12.62 7.48
C GLN A 94 -9.71 13.95 8.25
N GLY A 95 -9.51 15.09 7.59
CA GLY A 95 -9.55 16.42 8.24
C GLY A 95 -8.34 16.73 9.12
N ARG A 96 -7.25 15.97 9.02
CA ARG A 96 -6.03 16.19 9.83
C ARG A 96 -5.17 17.31 9.25
N PRO A 97 -4.42 18.04 10.09
CA PRO A 97 -3.49 19.06 9.62
C PRO A 97 -2.41 18.46 8.67
N ILE A 98 -2.13 19.14 7.56
CA ILE A 98 -1.17 18.68 6.54
C ILE A 98 0.22 18.37 7.11
N ARG A 99 0.64 19.07 8.16
CA ARG A 99 1.92 18.81 8.84
C ARG A 99 1.95 17.41 9.45
N GLU A 100 0.84 16.95 10.01
CA GLU A 100 0.73 15.62 10.63
C GLU A 100 0.68 14.53 9.56
N THR A 101 -0.11 14.74 8.51
CA THR A 101 -0.26 13.76 7.42
C THR A 101 1.03 13.57 6.62
N ARG A 102 1.86 14.60 6.46
CA ARG A 102 3.24 14.44 5.94
C ARG A 102 4.06 13.48 6.80
N GLY A 103 3.98 13.64 8.12
CA GLY A 103 4.64 12.73 9.07
C GLY A 103 4.13 11.29 8.93
N GLU A 104 2.83 11.09 8.76
CA GLU A 104 2.23 9.75 8.59
C GLU A 104 2.68 9.07 7.30
N VAL A 105 2.69 9.79 6.18
CA VAL A 105 3.18 9.25 4.90
C VAL A 105 4.66 8.88 4.99
N THR A 106 5.49 9.75 5.59
CA THR A 106 6.91 9.46 5.81
C THR A 106 7.11 8.26 6.72
N TYR A 107 6.33 8.16 7.79
CA TYR A 107 6.34 7.02 8.70
C TYR A 107 5.95 5.72 7.98
N GLY A 108 4.89 5.75 7.18
CA GLY A 108 4.51 4.60 6.34
C GLY A 108 5.61 4.18 5.36
N ALA A 109 6.27 5.14 4.70
CA ALA A 109 7.39 4.89 3.80
C ALA A 109 8.58 4.22 4.52
N SER A 110 8.85 4.58 5.77
CA SER A 110 9.97 4.01 6.54
C SER A 110 9.86 2.48 6.74
N PHE A 111 8.65 1.92 6.75
CA PHE A 111 8.46 0.46 6.79
C PHE A 111 8.87 -0.20 5.47
N LEU A 112 8.57 0.42 4.33
CA LEU A 112 9.01 -0.08 3.03
C LEU A 112 10.54 -0.08 2.93
N GLU A 113 11.18 0.99 3.40
CA GLU A 113 12.64 1.08 3.49
C GLU A 113 13.20 -0.03 4.39
N TRP A 114 12.72 -0.11 5.63
CA TRP A 114 13.17 -1.08 6.60
C TRP A 114 13.08 -2.52 6.07
N PHE A 115 11.91 -2.93 5.58
CA PHE A 115 11.72 -4.28 5.08
C PHE A 115 12.42 -4.55 3.74
N SER A 116 12.73 -3.52 2.95
CA SER A 116 13.61 -3.66 1.79
C SER A 116 15.04 -4.04 2.19
N GLU A 117 15.47 -3.67 3.38
CA GLU A 117 16.79 -4.01 3.92
C GLU A 117 16.78 -5.32 4.71
N GLU A 118 15.80 -5.50 5.59
CA GLU A 118 15.65 -6.73 6.38
C GLU A 118 15.38 -7.97 5.53
N GLY A 119 14.72 -7.83 4.40
CA GLY A 119 14.47 -8.94 3.48
C GLY A 119 15.75 -9.68 3.03
N LYS A 120 16.91 -9.01 3.09
CA LYS A 120 18.23 -9.61 2.78
C LYS A 120 18.81 -10.41 3.95
N ARG A 121 18.26 -10.28 5.16
CA ARG A 121 18.76 -10.91 6.39
C ARG A 121 17.95 -12.13 6.81
N ALA A 122 17.04 -12.61 5.98
CA ALA A 122 16.25 -13.82 6.23
C ALA A 122 17.09 -15.09 5.94
N TYR A 123 18.15 -15.31 6.73
CA TYR A 123 19.11 -16.40 6.51
C TYR A 123 18.66 -17.77 7.03
N GLY A 124 17.61 -17.83 7.83
CA GLY A 124 17.25 -19.01 8.60
C GLY A 124 18.20 -19.24 9.79
N ARG A 125 18.15 -20.45 10.35
CA ARG A 125 19.01 -20.89 11.45
C ARG A 125 19.60 -22.24 11.13
N THR A 126 20.89 -22.42 11.42
CA THR A 126 21.54 -23.73 11.49
C THR A 126 21.40 -24.26 12.91
N ILE A 127 20.74 -25.41 13.08
CA ILE A 127 20.57 -26.07 14.37
C ILE A 127 21.57 -27.23 14.39
N PRO A 128 22.53 -27.23 15.34
CA PRO A 128 23.47 -28.35 15.49
C PRO A 128 22.72 -29.65 15.77
N ALA A 129 23.12 -30.71 15.11
CA ALA A 129 22.57 -32.03 15.37
C ALA A 129 22.83 -32.47 16.81
N THR A 130 21.82 -33.04 17.48
CA THR A 130 21.93 -33.55 18.85
C THR A 130 22.51 -34.95 18.95
N ALA A 131 22.71 -35.63 17.80
CA ALA A 131 23.28 -36.97 17.72
C ALA A 131 24.01 -37.17 16.38
N PRO A 132 25.03 -38.05 16.32
CA PRO A 132 25.74 -38.39 15.07
C PRO A 132 24.79 -38.94 13.99
N GLY A 133 25.00 -38.53 12.73
CA GLY A 133 24.21 -39.00 11.57
C GLY A 133 22.83 -38.35 11.41
N LYS A 134 22.48 -37.31 12.16
CA LYS A 134 21.30 -36.45 11.95
C LYS A 134 21.75 -35.14 11.33
N HIS A 135 21.08 -34.74 10.23
CA HIS A 135 21.31 -33.49 9.52
C HIS A 135 20.06 -32.65 9.51
#